data_ba24e38a06fcde92a036e3cc9ca25113
#
_entry.id   ba24e38a06fcde92a036e3cc9ca25113
#
_cell.length_a   1.000
_cell.length_b   1.000
_cell.length_c   1.000
_cell.angle_alpha   90.00
_cell.angle_beta   90.00
_cell.angle_gamma   90.00
#
_symmetry.space_group_name_H-M   'P 1'
#
loop_
_entity.id
_entity.type
_entity.pdbx_description
1 polymer ?
#
loop_
_entity_poly.entity_id
_entity_poly.type
_entity_poly.pdbx_seq_one_letter_code
_entity_poly.pdbx_strand_id
1 'polypeptide(L)'
;LQQAQKALGSQQRLHMVACSYYADTHSKKVFEVGAASLMPDVGYHYLDGDISGNRDKAYSGADIAAYPIDNMQESFGLAPIEAMAAGLTVIASDWDGLRDTVSPDVGIRVPTLSTRSAQTAEQARLLHLDEINFAQYSGNLSAQVEINLPLLIDAIIGLASNESIRKRMGDNGIERVKTKYDWSVVVPQMQEVWAHLAEIRSCTAPNARHYSKSHPIAPPPMAYLSKFPTHFMPHGSQICKAVNNSTLSVEEMFKLRRYAAAGHRFETCETISAVLTTIVKFGVQGVAPDTVAGELKFNALKVENAYCWLLKYGFIARV
;
A
#
# COMPACT_ATOMS: atom_id res chain seq x y z
N LEU A 1 7.16 -6.13 -10.30
CA LEU A 1 6.95 -6.80 -11.60
C LEU A 1 8.26 -7.07 -12.33
N GLN A 2 9.16 -6.10 -12.48
CA GLN A 2 10.44 -6.30 -13.18
C GLN A 2 11.27 -7.47 -12.61
N GLN A 3 11.36 -7.59 -11.29
CA GLN A 3 12.11 -8.69 -10.66
C GLN A 3 11.41 -10.04 -10.88
N ALA A 4 10.08 -10.08 -10.81
CA ALA A 4 9.32 -11.28 -11.13
C ALA A 4 9.50 -11.69 -12.60
N GLN A 5 9.49 -10.73 -13.54
CA GLN A 5 9.77 -11.00 -14.97
C GLN A 5 11.15 -11.60 -15.18
N LYS A 6 12.18 -11.07 -14.51
CA LYS A 6 13.55 -11.61 -14.60
C LYS A 6 13.62 -13.06 -14.08
N ALA A 7 12.92 -13.36 -12.99
CA ALA A 7 12.88 -14.70 -12.42
C ALA A 7 12.11 -15.71 -13.29
N LEU A 8 11.03 -15.28 -13.94
CA LEU A 8 10.26 -16.10 -14.88
C LEU A 8 10.96 -16.34 -16.22
N GLY A 9 11.94 -15.48 -16.55
CA GLY A 9 12.70 -15.58 -17.79
C GLY A 9 11.88 -15.26 -19.04
N SER A 10 12.31 -15.82 -20.19
CA SER A 10 11.68 -15.54 -21.49
C SER A 10 10.47 -16.43 -21.81
N GLN A 11 10.20 -17.46 -21.00
CA GLN A 11 9.10 -18.40 -21.25
C GLN A 11 7.72 -17.80 -20.97
N GLN A 12 7.65 -16.85 -20.04
CA GLN A 12 6.42 -16.14 -19.70
C GLN A 12 6.70 -14.64 -19.67
N ARG A 13 5.86 -13.86 -20.34
CA ARG A 13 5.96 -12.40 -20.32
C ARG A 13 4.84 -11.83 -19.47
N LEU A 14 5.20 -11.06 -18.48
CA LEU A 14 4.25 -10.33 -17.66
C LEU A 14 3.73 -9.08 -18.38
N HIS A 15 2.45 -8.84 -18.24
CA HIS A 15 1.79 -7.62 -18.67
C HIS A 15 1.08 -6.98 -17.47
N MET A 16 1.28 -5.69 -17.27
CA MET A 16 0.53 -4.90 -16.30
C MET A 16 -0.55 -4.11 -17.02
N VAL A 17 -1.80 -4.35 -16.66
CA VAL A 17 -2.94 -3.54 -17.08
C VAL A 17 -3.33 -2.63 -15.92
N ALA A 18 -3.13 -1.33 -16.08
CA ALA A 18 -3.56 -0.31 -15.14
C ALA A 18 -4.91 0.25 -15.60
N CYS A 19 -6.00 -0.14 -14.94
CA CYS A 19 -7.33 0.41 -15.18
C CYS A 19 -7.66 1.41 -14.06
N SER A 20 -7.51 2.69 -14.34
CA SER A 20 -7.73 3.76 -13.36
C SER A 20 -7.96 5.09 -14.08
N TYR A 21 -8.23 6.15 -13.31
CA TYR A 21 -8.21 7.52 -13.84
C TYR A 21 -7.06 8.30 -13.20
N TYR A 22 -6.57 9.31 -13.93
CA TYR A 22 -5.56 10.22 -13.41
C TYR A 22 -6.18 11.61 -13.23
N ALA A 23 -5.85 12.23 -12.11
CA ALA A 23 -6.34 13.58 -11.78
C ALA A 23 -5.90 14.63 -12.83
N ASP A 24 -4.78 14.40 -13.51
CA ASP A 24 -4.22 15.27 -14.53
C ASP A 24 -3.25 14.54 -15.47
N THR A 25 -2.96 15.18 -16.60
CA THR A 25 -2.06 14.65 -17.64
C THR A 25 -0.61 14.47 -17.15
N HIS A 26 -0.16 15.28 -16.18
CA HIS A 26 1.17 15.14 -15.61
C HIS A 26 1.26 13.86 -14.77
N SER A 27 0.26 13.57 -13.95
CA SER A 27 0.20 12.33 -13.16
C SER A 27 0.25 11.11 -14.09
N LYS A 28 -0.54 11.11 -15.17
CA LYS A 28 -0.49 10.05 -16.19
C LYS A 28 0.92 9.85 -16.73
N LYS A 29 1.59 10.94 -17.16
CA LYS A 29 2.95 10.87 -17.69
C LYS A 29 3.96 10.34 -16.68
N VAL A 30 3.85 10.69 -15.39
CA VAL A 30 4.70 10.16 -14.33
C VAL A 30 4.58 8.63 -14.23
N PHE A 31 3.37 8.09 -14.32
CA PHE A 31 3.16 6.64 -14.30
C PHE A 31 3.70 5.95 -15.56
N GLU A 32 3.48 6.52 -16.75
CA GLU A 32 3.98 5.97 -18.01
C GLU A 32 5.52 5.94 -18.05
N VAL A 33 6.18 7.05 -17.67
CA VAL A 33 7.64 7.12 -17.57
C VAL A 33 8.17 6.21 -16.48
N GLY A 34 7.48 6.15 -15.34
CA GLY A 34 7.82 5.24 -14.24
C GLY A 34 7.75 3.78 -14.68
N ALA A 35 6.71 3.38 -15.39
CA ALA A 35 6.57 2.03 -15.92
C ALA A 35 7.72 1.66 -16.87
N ALA A 36 8.00 2.53 -17.85
CA ALA A 36 9.09 2.31 -18.81
C ALA A 36 10.47 2.21 -18.14
N SER A 37 10.70 2.99 -17.07
CA SER A 37 12.00 3.05 -16.38
C SER A 37 12.18 1.94 -15.36
N LEU A 38 11.12 1.57 -14.62
CA LEU A 38 11.19 0.63 -13.51
C LEU A 38 10.93 -0.82 -13.92
N MET A 39 10.23 -1.02 -15.04
CA MET A 39 9.86 -2.37 -15.51
C MET A 39 9.95 -2.47 -17.06
N PRO A 40 11.14 -2.24 -17.65
CA PRO A 40 11.31 -2.22 -19.10
C PRO A 40 10.99 -3.55 -19.80
N ASP A 41 11.08 -4.69 -19.10
CA ASP A 41 10.79 -6.02 -19.65
C ASP A 41 9.33 -6.45 -19.50
N VAL A 42 8.50 -5.63 -18.81
CA VAL A 42 7.07 -5.91 -18.57
C VAL A 42 6.22 -5.07 -19.53
N GLY A 43 5.23 -5.68 -20.15
CA GLY A 43 4.26 -4.94 -20.96
C GLY A 43 3.40 -4.02 -20.07
N TYR A 44 3.36 -2.72 -20.36
CA TYR A 44 2.49 -1.79 -19.63
C TYR A 44 1.34 -1.32 -20.53
N HIS A 45 0.11 -1.45 -20.02
CA HIS A 45 -1.12 -1.08 -20.72
C HIS A 45 -1.97 -0.21 -19.78
N TYR A 46 -2.39 0.95 -20.27
CA TYR A 46 -3.32 1.81 -19.56
C TYR A 46 -4.70 1.73 -20.17
N LEU A 47 -5.70 1.51 -19.33
CA LEU A 47 -7.11 1.64 -19.66
C LEU A 47 -7.72 2.76 -18.81
N ASP A 48 -8.38 3.70 -19.46
CA ASP A 48 -9.08 4.77 -18.77
C ASP A 48 -10.31 4.22 -18.04
N GLY A 49 -10.30 4.32 -16.71
CA GLY A 49 -11.34 3.79 -15.83
C GLY A 49 -12.68 4.52 -15.92
N ASP A 50 -12.69 5.77 -16.43
CA ASP A 50 -13.92 6.55 -16.65
C ASP A 50 -14.67 6.10 -17.92
N ILE A 51 -14.01 5.35 -18.80
CA ILE A 51 -14.65 4.81 -20.00
C ILE A 51 -15.40 3.53 -19.63
N SER A 52 -16.72 3.56 -19.85
CA SER A 52 -17.60 2.40 -19.61
C SER A 52 -17.09 1.14 -20.31
N GLY A 53 -17.06 0.02 -19.59
CA GLY A 53 -16.62 -1.29 -20.06
C GLY A 53 -15.10 -1.51 -20.05
N ASN A 54 -14.26 -0.49 -19.79
CA ASN A 54 -12.82 -0.72 -19.70
C ASN A 54 -12.44 -1.53 -18.47
N ARG A 55 -13.15 -1.35 -17.34
CA ARG A 55 -12.96 -2.19 -16.14
C ARG A 55 -13.29 -3.64 -16.42
N ASP A 56 -14.41 -3.91 -17.10
CA ASP A 56 -14.83 -5.28 -17.45
C ASP A 56 -13.81 -5.94 -18.41
N LYS A 57 -13.27 -5.16 -19.36
CA LYS A 57 -12.18 -5.65 -20.24
C LYS A 57 -10.92 -5.96 -19.45
N ALA A 58 -10.56 -5.10 -18.47
CA ALA A 58 -9.39 -5.34 -17.62
C ALA A 58 -9.55 -6.64 -16.83
N TYR A 59 -10.69 -6.87 -16.18
CA TYR A 59 -10.95 -8.08 -15.44
C TYR A 59 -11.02 -9.31 -16.35
N SER A 60 -11.68 -9.21 -17.49
CA SER A 60 -11.82 -10.35 -18.41
C SER A 60 -10.50 -10.77 -19.09
N GLY A 61 -9.56 -9.82 -19.22
CA GLY A 61 -8.26 -10.06 -19.86
C GLY A 61 -7.12 -10.36 -18.89
N ALA A 62 -7.37 -10.33 -17.57
CA ALA A 62 -6.35 -10.54 -16.55
C ALA A 62 -6.34 -11.98 -16.04
N ASP A 63 -5.17 -12.45 -15.59
CA ASP A 63 -4.99 -13.72 -14.86
C ASP A 63 -4.93 -13.51 -13.35
N ILE A 64 -4.46 -12.35 -12.93
CA ILE A 64 -4.22 -11.98 -11.53
C ILE A 64 -4.62 -10.53 -11.33
N ALA A 65 -5.35 -10.24 -10.28
CA ALA A 65 -5.62 -8.88 -9.83
C ALA A 65 -4.69 -8.52 -8.67
N ALA A 66 -4.01 -7.35 -8.76
CA ALA A 66 -3.04 -6.95 -7.75
C ALA A 66 -3.38 -5.58 -7.16
N TYR A 67 -3.52 -5.53 -5.84
CA TYR A 67 -3.86 -4.35 -5.05
C TYR A 67 -2.81 -4.11 -3.95
N PRO A 68 -1.59 -3.69 -4.32
CA PRO A 68 -0.54 -3.36 -3.35
C PRO A 68 -0.82 -1.98 -2.72
N ILE A 69 -1.83 -1.92 -1.88
CA ILE A 69 -2.36 -0.70 -1.28
C ILE A 69 -1.59 -0.39 0.00
N ASP A 70 -1.21 0.87 0.16
CA ASP A 70 -0.55 1.43 1.35
C ASP A 70 -1.24 2.72 1.83
N ASN A 71 -2.43 3.01 1.29
CA ASN A 71 -3.16 4.24 1.54
C ASN A 71 -4.18 4.06 2.66
N MET A 72 -4.19 5.00 3.60
CA MET A 72 -5.13 5.02 4.73
C MET A 72 -6.61 5.19 4.34
N GLN A 73 -6.90 5.59 3.11
CA GLN A 73 -8.27 5.73 2.60
C GLN A 73 -8.90 4.38 2.22
N GLU A 74 -8.07 3.34 2.02
CA GLU A 74 -8.59 2.00 1.75
C GLU A 74 -8.99 1.32 3.06
N SER A 75 -10.26 1.23 3.29
CA SER A 75 -10.83 0.65 4.51
C SER A 75 -11.64 -0.63 4.29
N PHE A 76 -11.97 -0.98 3.04
CA PHE A 76 -12.76 -2.17 2.72
C PHE A 76 -12.27 -2.89 1.45
N GLY A 77 -12.05 -2.17 0.35
CA GLY A 77 -11.58 -2.73 -0.91
C GLY A 77 -12.68 -3.31 -1.79
N LEU A 78 -13.48 -2.47 -2.45
CA LEU A 78 -14.46 -2.94 -3.43
C LEU A 78 -13.79 -3.56 -4.67
N ALA A 79 -12.68 -2.99 -5.13
CA ALA A 79 -11.97 -3.48 -6.32
C ALA A 79 -11.47 -4.93 -6.18
N PRO A 80 -10.90 -5.38 -5.05
CA PRO A 80 -10.63 -6.80 -4.81
C PRO A 80 -11.88 -7.68 -4.85
N ILE A 81 -13.02 -7.21 -4.34
CA ILE A 81 -14.29 -7.96 -4.39
C ILE A 81 -14.78 -8.10 -5.84
N GLU A 82 -14.70 -7.03 -6.62
CA GLU A 82 -15.04 -7.05 -8.05
C GLU A 82 -14.13 -8.01 -8.84
N ALA A 83 -12.83 -8.02 -8.53
CA ALA A 83 -11.88 -8.96 -9.12
C ALA A 83 -12.22 -10.42 -8.77
N MET A 84 -12.54 -10.70 -7.50
CA MET A 84 -13.01 -12.02 -7.07
C MET A 84 -14.33 -12.42 -7.76
N ALA A 85 -15.27 -11.47 -7.93
CA ALA A 85 -16.51 -11.71 -8.68
C ALA A 85 -16.25 -12.09 -10.15
N ALA A 86 -15.20 -11.54 -10.74
CA ALA A 86 -14.73 -11.88 -12.09
C ALA A 86 -13.92 -13.19 -12.14
N GLY A 87 -13.71 -13.87 -11.01
CA GLY A 87 -12.96 -15.14 -10.94
C GLY A 87 -11.45 -14.97 -10.93
N LEU A 88 -10.93 -13.78 -10.62
CA LEU A 88 -9.50 -13.55 -10.53
C LEU A 88 -8.95 -13.91 -9.15
N THR A 89 -7.75 -14.48 -9.14
CA THR A 89 -6.95 -14.57 -7.92
C THR A 89 -6.43 -13.19 -7.53
N VAL A 90 -6.52 -12.85 -6.25
CA VAL A 90 -6.14 -11.54 -5.75
C VAL A 90 -4.80 -11.57 -5.02
N ILE A 91 -3.91 -10.64 -5.34
CA ILE A 91 -2.77 -10.26 -4.48
C ILE A 91 -3.12 -8.92 -3.84
N ALA A 92 -3.11 -8.82 -2.53
CA ALA A 92 -3.41 -7.58 -1.82
C ALA A 92 -2.40 -7.32 -0.71
N SER A 93 -2.28 -6.07 -0.28
CA SER A 93 -1.57 -5.75 0.95
C SER A 93 -2.30 -6.34 2.16
N ASP A 94 -1.56 -6.79 3.17
CA ASP A 94 -2.12 -7.11 4.48
C ASP A 94 -2.40 -5.80 5.23
N TRP A 95 -3.50 -5.14 4.81
CA TRP A 95 -3.85 -3.77 5.15
C TRP A 95 -5.34 -3.64 5.43
N ASP A 96 -5.69 -3.12 6.60
CA ASP A 96 -7.04 -2.81 7.08
C ASP A 96 -8.12 -3.79 6.56
N GLY A 97 -9.16 -3.32 5.91
CA GLY A 97 -10.29 -4.12 5.42
C GLY A 97 -9.95 -5.16 4.36
N LEU A 98 -8.77 -5.07 3.72
CA LEU A 98 -8.29 -6.13 2.82
C LEU A 98 -8.05 -7.44 3.57
N ARG A 99 -7.83 -7.39 4.89
CA ARG A 99 -7.73 -8.59 5.74
C ARG A 99 -9.05 -9.35 5.84
N ASP A 100 -10.15 -8.63 5.80
CA ASP A 100 -11.49 -9.20 5.86
C ASP A 100 -11.99 -9.64 4.48
N THR A 101 -11.64 -8.89 3.44
CA THR A 101 -12.10 -9.17 2.08
C THR A 101 -11.29 -10.28 1.40
N VAL A 102 -9.96 -10.28 1.54
CA VAL A 102 -9.07 -11.25 0.88
C VAL A 102 -8.59 -12.31 1.87
N SER A 103 -9.32 -13.43 1.98
CA SER A 103 -8.90 -14.58 2.78
C SER A 103 -7.88 -15.46 2.03
N PRO A 104 -7.10 -16.33 2.73
CA PRO A 104 -6.03 -17.11 2.11
C PRO A 104 -6.48 -18.10 1.02
N ASP A 105 -7.76 -18.45 0.98
CA ASP A 105 -8.37 -19.35 0.00
C ASP A 105 -8.72 -18.67 -1.33
N VAL A 106 -8.76 -17.32 -1.37
CA VAL A 106 -9.11 -16.53 -2.56
C VAL A 106 -7.93 -15.70 -3.08
N GLY A 107 -6.88 -15.51 -2.28
CA GLY A 107 -5.74 -14.67 -2.67
C GLY A 107 -4.57 -14.72 -1.70
N ILE A 108 -3.56 -13.91 -1.99
CA ILE A 108 -2.35 -13.78 -1.19
C ILE A 108 -2.27 -12.37 -0.62
N ARG A 109 -2.17 -12.26 0.72
CA ARG A 109 -1.91 -10.99 1.38
C ARG A 109 -0.42 -10.82 1.65
N VAL A 110 0.11 -9.68 1.22
CA VAL A 110 1.52 -9.31 1.37
C VAL A 110 1.68 -8.43 2.61
N PRO A 111 2.54 -8.81 3.57
CA PRO A 111 2.77 -8.04 4.80
C PRO A 111 3.22 -6.61 4.53
N THR A 112 2.79 -5.70 5.42
CA THR A 112 3.14 -4.28 5.39
C THR A 112 3.90 -3.87 6.63
N LEU A 113 4.77 -2.86 6.51
CA LEU A 113 5.49 -2.25 7.61
C LEU A 113 5.31 -0.73 7.56
N SER A 114 4.91 -0.13 8.67
CA SER A 114 4.77 1.31 8.79
C SER A 114 5.72 1.89 9.83
N THR A 115 5.99 3.19 9.74
CA THR A 115 6.63 3.95 10.80
C THR A 115 5.73 3.99 12.04
N ARG A 116 6.32 4.31 13.20
CA ARG A 116 5.57 4.49 14.45
C ARG A 116 4.78 5.81 14.45
N SER A 117 3.83 5.94 15.35
CA SER A 117 2.98 7.14 15.46
C SER A 117 3.77 8.44 15.65
N ALA A 118 4.90 8.39 16.34
CA ALA A 118 5.76 9.56 16.56
C ALA A 118 6.26 10.20 15.25
N GLN A 119 6.56 9.38 14.22
CA GLN A 119 7.02 9.89 12.93
C GLN A 119 5.91 10.59 12.12
N THR A 120 4.65 10.33 12.44
CA THR A 120 3.49 10.89 11.73
C THR A 120 2.86 12.10 12.46
N ALA A 121 3.34 12.45 13.66
CA ALA A 121 2.78 13.54 14.45
C ALA A 121 2.83 14.88 13.72
N GLU A 122 3.93 15.17 13.03
CA GLU A 122 4.09 16.41 12.27
C GLU A 122 3.09 16.50 11.11
N GLN A 123 2.77 15.38 10.44
CA GLN A 123 1.77 15.36 9.38
C GLN A 123 0.37 15.73 9.90
N ALA A 124 0.03 15.25 11.10
CA ALA A 124 -1.23 15.60 11.74
C ALA A 124 -1.27 17.10 12.09
N ARG A 125 -0.16 17.65 12.61
CA ARG A 125 -0.05 19.08 12.91
C ARG A 125 -0.20 19.95 11.66
N LEU A 126 0.49 19.60 10.58
CA LEU A 126 0.42 20.34 9.32
C LEU A 126 -0.98 20.33 8.71
N LEU A 127 -1.68 19.18 8.77
CA LEU A 127 -3.06 19.10 8.33
C LEU A 127 -3.99 19.97 9.19
N HIS A 128 -3.83 19.92 10.51
CA HIS A 128 -4.63 20.71 11.44
C HIS A 128 -4.45 22.23 11.26
N LEU A 129 -3.27 22.66 10.85
CA LEU A 129 -2.93 24.07 10.59
C LEU A 129 -3.24 24.51 9.15
N ASP A 130 -3.91 23.66 8.35
CA ASP A 130 -4.19 23.90 6.92
C ASP A 130 -2.92 24.19 6.08
N GLU A 131 -1.75 23.76 6.57
CA GLU A 131 -0.48 23.90 5.82
C GLU A 131 -0.32 22.85 4.72
N ILE A 132 -1.00 21.71 4.84
CA ILE A 132 -1.15 20.69 3.81
C ILE A 132 -2.62 20.31 3.66
N ASN A 133 -3.03 19.98 2.43
CA ASN A 133 -4.35 19.43 2.19
C ASN A 133 -4.41 17.93 2.46
N PHE A 134 -5.63 17.35 2.45
CA PHE A 134 -5.83 15.93 2.74
C PHE A 134 -5.13 14.99 1.74
N ALA A 135 -5.04 15.36 0.46
CA ALA A 135 -4.33 14.55 -0.53
C ALA A 135 -2.82 14.48 -0.25
N GLN A 136 -2.22 15.62 0.13
CA GLN A 136 -0.82 15.67 0.54
C GLN A 136 -0.60 14.88 1.84
N TYR A 137 -1.49 15.01 2.81
CA TYR A 137 -1.46 14.26 4.05
C TYR A 137 -1.50 12.76 3.80
N SER A 138 -2.48 12.28 3.03
CA SER A 138 -2.62 10.87 2.68
C SER A 138 -1.40 10.34 1.91
N GLY A 139 -0.91 11.09 0.91
CA GLY A 139 0.28 10.73 0.16
C GLY A 139 1.56 10.66 1.02
N ASN A 140 1.72 11.59 1.97
CA ASN A 140 2.86 11.57 2.88
C ASN A 140 2.82 10.36 3.83
N LEU A 141 1.64 9.93 4.26
CA LEU A 141 1.49 8.72 5.08
C LEU A 141 1.79 7.46 4.28
N SER A 142 1.27 7.35 3.06
CA SER A 142 1.57 6.22 2.16
C SER A 142 3.06 6.10 1.85
N ALA A 143 3.79 7.23 1.76
CA ALA A 143 5.24 7.23 1.58
C ALA A 143 6.02 6.61 2.76
N GLN A 144 5.37 6.42 3.91
CA GLN A 144 5.95 5.85 5.12
C GLN A 144 5.51 4.40 5.38
N VAL A 145 4.89 3.76 4.38
CA VAL A 145 4.47 2.35 4.44
C VAL A 145 5.24 1.54 3.42
N GLU A 146 5.91 0.50 3.87
CA GLU A 146 6.52 -0.53 3.02
C GLU A 146 5.51 -1.64 2.77
N ILE A 147 5.42 -2.12 1.54
CA ILE A 147 4.85 -3.41 1.19
C ILE A 147 6.03 -4.36 0.99
N ASN A 148 6.02 -5.54 1.60
CA ASN A 148 7.14 -6.47 1.54
C ASN A 148 7.42 -6.92 0.09
N LEU A 149 8.35 -6.25 -0.59
CA LEU A 149 8.64 -6.50 -2.01
C LEU A 149 9.09 -7.93 -2.30
N PRO A 150 9.98 -8.57 -1.52
CA PRO A 150 10.32 -9.98 -1.75
C PRO A 150 9.09 -10.89 -1.77
N LEU A 151 8.22 -10.80 -0.78
CA LEU A 151 7.02 -11.63 -0.72
C LEU A 151 6.00 -11.29 -1.82
N LEU A 152 5.92 -10.01 -2.24
CA LEU A 152 5.12 -9.62 -3.39
C LEU A 152 5.64 -10.25 -4.69
N ILE A 153 6.95 -10.26 -4.88
CA ILE A 153 7.60 -10.90 -6.04
C ILE A 153 7.32 -12.39 -6.04
N ASP A 154 7.49 -13.07 -4.90
CA ASP A 154 7.24 -14.50 -4.77
C ASP A 154 5.75 -14.84 -5.05
N ALA A 155 4.82 -14.03 -4.56
CA ALA A 155 3.39 -14.19 -4.83
C ALA A 155 3.09 -14.09 -6.34
N ILE A 156 3.66 -13.10 -7.03
CA ILE A 156 3.49 -12.93 -8.47
C ILE A 156 4.06 -14.14 -9.22
N ILE A 157 5.28 -14.57 -8.91
CA ILE A 157 5.93 -15.72 -9.56
C ILE A 157 5.12 -16.99 -9.31
N GLY A 158 4.72 -17.25 -8.08
CA GLY A 158 3.96 -18.44 -7.70
C GLY A 158 2.62 -18.53 -8.42
N LEU A 159 1.90 -17.42 -8.51
CA LEU A 159 0.63 -17.38 -9.23
C LEU A 159 0.81 -17.39 -10.75
N ALA A 160 1.80 -16.68 -11.30
CA ALA A 160 2.07 -16.70 -12.74
C ALA A 160 2.42 -18.12 -13.23
N SER A 161 3.18 -18.87 -12.44
CA SER A 161 3.65 -20.23 -12.78
C SER A 161 2.62 -21.32 -12.51
N ASN A 162 1.50 -21.04 -11.82
CA ASN A 162 0.57 -22.09 -11.40
C ASN A 162 -0.90 -21.76 -11.73
N GLU A 163 -1.34 -22.16 -12.90
CA GLU A 163 -2.71 -21.96 -13.37
C GLU A 163 -3.75 -22.65 -12.47
N SER A 164 -3.45 -23.85 -11.97
CA SER A 164 -4.40 -24.61 -11.16
C SER A 164 -4.69 -23.91 -9.82
N ILE A 165 -3.68 -23.26 -9.24
CA ILE A 165 -3.86 -22.44 -8.03
C ILE A 165 -4.70 -21.20 -8.36
N ARG A 166 -4.38 -20.49 -9.46
CA ARG A 166 -5.16 -19.31 -9.89
C ARG A 166 -6.64 -19.70 -10.08
N LYS A 167 -6.91 -20.77 -10.83
CA LYS A 167 -8.28 -21.22 -11.07
C LYS A 167 -9.01 -21.56 -9.77
N ARG A 168 -8.41 -22.33 -8.88
CA ARG A 168 -9.01 -22.70 -7.60
C ARG A 168 -9.33 -21.48 -6.75
N MET A 169 -8.38 -20.53 -6.62
CA MET A 169 -8.58 -19.31 -5.86
C MET A 169 -9.63 -18.40 -6.49
N GLY A 170 -9.69 -18.34 -7.83
CA GLY A 170 -10.72 -17.61 -8.55
C GLY A 170 -12.12 -18.17 -8.33
N ASP A 171 -12.27 -19.52 -8.44
CA ASP A 171 -13.55 -20.20 -8.17
C ASP A 171 -14.02 -19.95 -6.72
N ASN A 172 -13.11 -20.02 -5.74
CA ASN A 172 -13.39 -19.69 -4.33
C ASN A 172 -13.77 -18.21 -4.18
N GLY A 173 -13.14 -17.32 -4.95
CA GLY A 173 -13.45 -15.89 -4.95
C GLY A 173 -14.88 -15.61 -5.38
N ILE A 174 -15.34 -16.24 -6.47
CA ILE A 174 -16.73 -16.15 -6.95
C ILE A 174 -17.71 -16.61 -5.85
N GLU A 175 -17.43 -17.76 -5.23
CA GLU A 175 -18.30 -18.29 -4.17
C GLU A 175 -18.33 -17.39 -2.94
N ARG A 176 -17.17 -16.85 -2.54
CA ARG A 176 -17.09 -15.89 -1.43
C ARG A 176 -17.91 -14.64 -1.72
N VAL A 177 -17.84 -14.08 -2.93
CA VAL A 177 -18.61 -12.89 -3.30
C VAL A 177 -20.11 -13.19 -3.21
N LYS A 178 -20.57 -14.29 -3.79
CA LYS A 178 -21.99 -14.69 -3.76
C LYS A 178 -22.52 -14.89 -2.33
N THR A 179 -21.70 -15.46 -1.45
CA THR A 179 -22.16 -15.83 -0.10
C THR A 179 -21.98 -14.73 0.94
N LYS A 180 -21.14 -13.71 0.69
CA LYS A 180 -20.85 -12.67 1.68
C LYS A 180 -21.12 -11.25 1.22
N TYR A 181 -20.99 -10.95 -0.07
CA TYR A 181 -20.98 -9.58 -0.58
C TYR A 181 -22.09 -9.28 -1.57
N ASP A 182 -22.84 -10.31 -2.00
CA ASP A 182 -24.02 -10.10 -2.83
C ASP A 182 -25.08 -9.27 -2.09
N TRP A 183 -25.76 -8.38 -2.78
CA TRP A 183 -26.77 -7.51 -2.18
C TRP A 183 -27.90 -8.28 -1.50
N SER A 184 -28.24 -9.47 -1.99
CA SER A 184 -29.23 -10.36 -1.35
C SER A 184 -28.79 -10.85 0.03
N VAL A 185 -27.48 -10.83 0.33
CA VAL A 185 -26.91 -11.17 1.64
C VAL A 185 -26.70 -9.92 2.49
N VAL A 186 -26.13 -8.86 1.91
CA VAL A 186 -25.74 -7.65 2.64
C VAL A 186 -26.96 -6.83 3.09
N VAL A 187 -27.98 -6.69 2.24
CA VAL A 187 -29.16 -5.86 2.56
C VAL A 187 -29.93 -6.39 3.77
N PRO A 188 -30.24 -7.70 3.91
CA PRO A 188 -30.85 -8.22 5.12
C PRO A 188 -30.03 -7.96 6.39
N GLN A 189 -28.70 -8.14 6.34
CA GLN A 189 -27.82 -7.85 7.48
C GLN A 189 -27.87 -6.37 7.89
N MET A 190 -27.90 -5.45 6.94
CA MET A 190 -28.06 -4.02 7.22
C MET A 190 -29.42 -3.72 7.86
N GLN A 191 -30.49 -4.37 7.38
CA GLN A 191 -31.84 -4.22 7.96
C GLN A 191 -31.89 -4.71 9.41
N GLU A 192 -31.22 -5.82 9.73
CA GLU A 192 -31.10 -6.32 11.11
C GLU A 192 -30.38 -5.31 12.01
N VAL A 193 -29.26 -4.72 11.54
CA VAL A 193 -28.56 -3.67 12.29
C VAL A 193 -29.47 -2.46 12.52
N TRP A 194 -30.23 -2.01 11.52
CA TRP A 194 -31.14 -0.88 11.66
C TRP A 194 -32.28 -1.18 12.64
N ALA A 195 -32.82 -2.39 12.61
CA ALA A 195 -33.85 -2.83 13.57
C ALA A 195 -33.29 -2.82 15.00
N HIS A 196 -32.12 -3.37 15.21
CA HIS A 196 -31.44 -3.36 16.52
C HIS A 196 -31.15 -1.92 17.02
N LEU A 197 -30.64 -1.06 16.16
CA LEU A 197 -30.43 0.36 16.52
C LEU A 197 -31.72 1.11 16.82
N ALA A 198 -32.83 0.78 16.14
CA ALA A 198 -34.13 1.33 16.42
C ALA A 198 -34.66 0.90 17.81
N GLU A 199 -34.42 -0.37 18.18
CA GLU A 199 -34.76 -0.88 19.52
C GLU A 199 -33.94 -0.16 20.60
N ILE A 200 -32.63 -0.06 20.48
CA ILE A 200 -31.76 0.69 21.40
C ILE A 200 -32.26 2.12 21.56
N ARG A 201 -32.57 2.78 20.45
CA ARG A 201 -33.11 4.17 20.48
C ARG A 201 -34.42 4.29 21.21
N SER A 202 -35.33 3.32 21.01
CA SER A 202 -36.66 3.33 21.69
C SER A 202 -36.55 3.12 23.20
N CYS A 203 -35.55 2.34 23.64
CA CYS A 203 -35.27 2.06 25.04
C CYS A 203 -34.43 3.16 25.73
N THR A 204 -33.82 4.08 24.97
CA THR A 204 -32.95 5.13 25.53
C THR A 204 -33.75 6.35 25.91
N ALA A 205 -33.68 6.78 27.19
CA ALA A 205 -34.36 7.97 27.68
C ALA A 205 -33.96 9.24 26.91
N PRO A 206 -34.89 10.15 26.56
CA PRO A 206 -34.62 11.34 25.75
C PRO A 206 -33.51 12.24 26.29
N ASN A 207 -33.24 12.20 27.59
CA ASN A 207 -32.23 13.03 28.27
C ASN A 207 -30.82 12.36 28.34
N ALA A 208 -30.68 11.13 27.86
CA ALA A 208 -29.41 10.39 27.92
C ALA A 208 -28.44 10.71 26.76
N ARG A 209 -28.67 11.76 26.00
CA ARG A 209 -27.77 12.21 24.94
C ARG A 209 -26.51 12.81 25.55
N HIS A 210 -25.52 11.98 25.80
CA HIS A 210 -24.18 12.45 26.13
C HIS A 210 -23.47 12.90 24.85
N TYR A 211 -23.46 14.20 24.60
CA TYR A 211 -22.58 14.77 23.59
C TYR A 211 -21.17 14.83 24.18
N SER A 212 -20.26 14.10 23.61
CA SER A 212 -18.86 14.35 23.91
C SER A 212 -18.51 15.78 23.49
N LYS A 213 -18.13 16.60 24.46
CA LYS A 213 -17.67 17.99 24.23
C LYS A 213 -16.20 18.06 23.82
N SER A 214 -15.50 16.93 23.85
CA SER A 214 -14.09 16.89 23.50
C SER A 214 -13.94 16.68 21.99
N HIS A 215 -13.42 17.71 21.30
CA HIS A 215 -12.91 17.52 19.95
C HIS A 215 -11.53 16.87 20.05
N PRO A 216 -11.28 15.70 19.47
CA PRO A 216 -9.96 15.11 19.48
C PRO A 216 -9.02 16.03 18.65
N ILE A 217 -8.06 16.66 19.32
CA ILE A 217 -6.96 17.36 18.65
C ILE A 217 -6.22 16.29 17.86
N ALA A 218 -5.99 16.55 16.57
CA ALA A 218 -5.41 15.65 15.59
C ALA A 218 -4.29 14.73 16.13
N PRO A 219 -4.57 13.49 16.53
CA PRO A 219 -3.54 12.58 17.02
C PRO A 219 -2.65 12.10 15.88
N PRO A 220 -1.46 11.56 16.19
CA PRO A 220 -0.61 10.96 15.17
C PRO A 220 -1.39 9.87 14.41
N PRO A 221 -1.45 9.92 13.06
CA PRO A 221 -2.30 9.03 12.28
C PRO A 221 -2.07 7.55 12.58
N MET A 222 -0.81 7.12 12.68
CA MET A 222 -0.50 5.71 12.97
C MET A 222 -0.84 5.28 14.41
N ALA A 223 -1.27 6.20 15.28
CA ALA A 223 -1.81 5.81 16.59
C ALA A 223 -3.18 5.17 16.46
N TYR A 224 -4.09 5.72 15.65
CA TYR A 224 -5.39 5.08 15.41
C TYR A 224 -5.47 4.22 14.15
N LEU A 225 -4.53 4.35 13.23
CA LEU A 225 -4.34 3.40 12.16
C LEU A 225 -3.46 2.20 12.60
N SER A 226 -3.34 1.97 13.91
CA SER A 226 -2.43 0.96 14.48
C SER A 226 -2.75 -0.47 14.06
N LYS A 227 -3.95 -0.75 13.60
CA LYS A 227 -4.36 -2.06 13.07
C LYS A 227 -4.25 -2.18 11.55
N PHE A 228 -3.89 -1.11 10.83
CA PHE A 228 -3.79 -1.12 9.37
C PHE A 228 -2.57 -1.90 8.88
N PRO A 229 -1.33 -1.60 9.33
CA PRO A 229 -0.19 -2.38 8.91
C PRO A 229 -0.11 -3.71 9.66
N THR A 230 0.51 -4.71 9.05
CA THR A 230 0.81 -5.99 9.69
C THR A 230 1.80 -5.81 10.86
N HIS A 231 2.80 -4.96 10.64
CA HIS A 231 3.86 -4.68 11.62
C HIS A 231 4.24 -3.22 11.63
N PHE A 232 4.73 -2.75 12.77
CA PHE A 232 5.40 -1.47 12.90
C PHE A 232 6.92 -1.67 12.93
N MET A 233 7.65 -0.72 12.37
CA MET A 233 9.09 -0.71 12.44
C MET A 233 9.53 -0.64 13.92
N PRO A 234 10.37 -1.57 14.42
CA PRO A 234 10.93 -1.49 15.76
C PRO A 234 11.77 -0.22 15.90
N HIS A 235 11.68 0.43 17.09
CA HIS A 235 12.41 1.65 17.33
C HIS A 235 13.92 1.45 17.20
N GLY A 236 14.52 2.15 16.24
CA GLY A 236 15.96 2.20 16.04
C GLY A 236 16.69 0.89 15.73
N SER A 237 16.00 -0.27 15.81
CA SER A 237 16.63 -1.58 15.83
C SER A 237 16.41 -2.46 14.59
N GLN A 238 15.59 -2.03 13.62
CA GLN A 238 15.35 -2.83 12.41
C GLN A 238 16.62 -2.90 11.54
N ILE A 239 17.27 -4.05 11.54
CA ILE A 239 18.45 -4.27 10.68
C ILE A 239 18.02 -4.39 9.22
N CYS A 240 18.63 -3.57 8.37
CA CYS A 240 18.44 -3.62 6.93
C CYS A 240 19.79 -3.62 6.21
N LYS A 241 19.83 -4.25 5.05
CA LYS A 241 21.00 -4.27 4.16
C LYS A 241 20.64 -3.68 2.80
N ALA A 242 21.63 -3.10 2.13
CA ALA A 242 21.45 -2.64 0.77
C ALA A 242 21.21 -3.82 -0.18
N VAL A 243 20.29 -3.63 -1.14
CA VAL A 243 19.97 -4.61 -2.19
C VAL A 243 19.90 -3.89 -3.54
N ASN A 244 20.19 -4.62 -4.61
CA ASN A 244 20.14 -4.07 -5.96
C ASN A 244 18.84 -4.46 -6.68
N ASN A 245 17.70 -4.09 -6.08
CA ASN A 245 16.39 -4.41 -6.63
C ASN A 245 15.79 -3.25 -7.45
N SER A 246 16.30 -2.03 -7.29
CA SER A 246 15.87 -0.88 -8.08
C SER A 246 16.71 -0.75 -9.35
N THR A 247 16.06 -0.44 -10.46
CA THR A 247 16.74 -0.08 -11.73
C THR A 247 17.13 1.40 -11.78
N LEU A 248 16.61 2.20 -10.84
CA LEU A 248 16.84 3.64 -10.76
C LEU A 248 17.66 3.99 -9.52
N SER A 249 18.40 5.10 -9.60
CA SER A 249 19.03 5.73 -8.45
C SER A 249 17.99 6.41 -7.53
N VAL A 250 18.41 6.80 -6.33
CA VAL A 250 17.55 7.59 -5.41
C VAL A 250 17.13 8.89 -6.07
N GLU A 251 18.05 9.58 -6.75
CA GLU A 251 17.82 10.86 -7.44
C GLU A 251 16.80 10.72 -8.58
N GLU A 252 16.91 9.66 -9.36
CA GLU A 252 15.97 9.36 -10.45
C GLU A 252 14.58 9.03 -9.89
N MET A 253 14.52 8.25 -8.80
CA MET A 253 13.26 7.95 -8.12
C MET A 253 12.58 9.22 -7.58
N PHE A 254 13.33 10.16 -7.01
CA PHE A 254 12.81 11.43 -6.57
C PHE A 254 12.26 12.29 -7.71
N LYS A 255 12.85 12.25 -8.90
CA LYS A 255 12.34 12.95 -10.10
C LYS A 255 11.01 12.37 -10.59
N LEU A 256 10.82 11.06 -10.45
CA LEU A 256 9.57 10.40 -10.85
C LEU A 256 8.44 10.62 -9.84
N ARG A 257 8.76 10.86 -8.57
CA ARG A 257 7.78 11.06 -7.52
C ARG A 257 7.54 12.55 -7.29
N ARG A 258 6.28 12.94 -7.09
CA ARG A 258 5.87 14.33 -6.84
C ARG A 258 6.20 14.79 -5.41
N TYR A 259 7.35 14.45 -4.88
CA TYR A 259 7.76 14.99 -3.58
C TYR A 259 8.07 16.49 -3.63
N ALA A 260 8.20 17.11 -4.83
CA ALA A 260 8.54 18.51 -4.99
C ALA A 260 7.55 19.47 -4.31
N ALA A 261 6.25 19.16 -4.28
CA ALA A 261 5.24 19.98 -3.59
C ALA A 261 5.28 19.82 -2.06
N ALA A 262 5.79 18.69 -1.55
CA ALA A 262 5.91 18.38 -0.12
C ALA A 262 7.35 18.12 0.31
N GLY A 263 8.32 18.34 -0.57
CA GLY A 263 9.72 17.92 -0.40
C GLY A 263 10.44 18.46 0.81
N HIS A 264 10.07 19.66 1.28
CA HIS A 264 10.59 20.23 2.52
C HIS A 264 9.93 19.64 3.79
N ARG A 265 8.89 18.82 3.65
CA ARG A 265 8.09 18.21 4.74
C ARG A 265 8.26 16.70 4.84
N PHE A 266 8.99 16.11 3.93
CA PHE A 266 9.49 14.74 3.96
C PHE A 266 11.02 14.77 3.97
N GLU A 267 11.67 13.61 4.05
CA GLU A 267 13.12 13.55 4.00
C GLU A 267 13.65 13.97 2.61
N THR A 268 14.74 14.73 2.59
CA THR A 268 15.34 15.21 1.33
C THR A 268 16.07 14.08 0.61
N CYS A 269 16.24 14.26 -0.71
CA CYS A 269 17.02 13.33 -1.53
C CYS A 269 18.43 13.11 -0.96
N GLU A 270 19.09 14.20 -0.52
CA GLU A 270 20.42 14.16 0.08
C GLU A 270 20.44 13.34 1.37
N THR A 271 19.41 13.49 2.21
CA THR A 271 19.29 12.70 3.44
C THR A 271 19.15 11.21 3.13
N ILE A 272 18.26 10.85 2.20
CA ILE A 272 18.01 9.44 1.85
C ILE A 272 19.24 8.83 1.18
N SER A 273 19.91 9.56 0.30
CA SER A 273 21.15 9.12 -0.36
C SER A 273 22.29 8.94 0.65
N ALA A 274 22.42 9.84 1.63
CA ALA A 274 23.43 9.71 2.69
C ALA A 274 23.17 8.48 3.58
N VAL A 275 21.92 8.22 3.93
CA VAL A 275 21.51 7.03 4.70
C VAL A 275 21.80 5.76 3.89
N LEU A 276 21.40 5.68 2.62
CA LEU A 276 21.70 4.52 1.76
C LEU A 276 23.20 4.28 1.63
N THR A 277 23.97 5.34 1.38
CA THR A 277 25.44 5.24 1.26
C THR A 277 26.08 4.69 2.54
N THR A 278 25.53 5.06 3.69
CA THR A 278 26.01 4.54 4.98
C THR A 278 25.62 3.07 5.14
N ILE A 279 24.37 2.67 4.83
CA ILE A 279 23.94 1.26 4.90
C ILE A 279 24.82 0.36 4.00
N VAL A 280 25.18 0.82 2.81
CA VAL A 280 26.06 0.07 1.86
C VAL A 280 27.39 -0.31 2.49
N LYS A 281 27.97 0.52 3.35
CA LYS A 281 29.27 0.23 4.03
C LYS A 281 29.21 -0.99 4.93
N PHE A 282 28.03 -1.34 5.46
CA PHE A 282 27.85 -2.49 6.35
C PHE A 282 27.61 -3.81 5.61
N GLY A 283 27.51 -3.78 4.29
CA GLY A 283 27.43 -4.96 3.44
C GLY A 283 26.27 -5.89 3.77
N VAL A 284 26.50 -7.19 3.71
CA VAL A 284 25.48 -8.25 3.89
C VAL A 284 24.92 -8.37 5.30
N GLN A 285 25.67 -7.90 6.30
CA GLN A 285 25.23 -7.94 7.70
C GLN A 285 24.12 -6.91 7.98
N GLY A 286 24.07 -5.86 7.15
CA GLY A 286 23.13 -4.76 7.35
C GLY A 286 23.45 -3.93 8.58
N VAL A 287 22.60 -2.95 8.85
CA VAL A 287 22.77 -2.01 9.96
C VAL A 287 21.41 -1.51 10.45
N ALA A 288 21.34 -1.18 11.73
CA ALA A 288 20.14 -0.60 12.35
C ALA A 288 20.11 0.94 12.20
N PRO A 289 18.91 1.57 12.18
CA PRO A 289 18.77 3.02 12.06
C PRO A 289 19.53 3.81 13.11
N ASP A 290 19.55 3.36 14.37
CA ASP A 290 20.26 4.07 15.46
C ASP A 290 21.76 4.17 15.19
N THR A 291 22.37 3.13 14.64
CA THR A 291 23.79 3.15 14.28
C THR A 291 24.06 4.17 13.18
N VAL A 292 23.21 4.18 12.13
CA VAL A 292 23.32 5.14 11.02
C VAL A 292 23.07 6.57 11.50
N ALA A 293 22.11 6.77 12.41
CA ALA A 293 21.84 8.06 13.01
C ALA A 293 23.06 8.60 13.79
N GLY A 294 23.73 7.73 14.53
CA GLY A 294 24.98 8.05 15.23
C GLY A 294 26.11 8.45 14.28
N GLU A 295 26.33 7.69 13.19
CA GLU A 295 27.38 7.98 12.19
C GLU A 295 27.16 9.31 11.47
N LEU A 296 25.90 9.56 11.04
CA LEU A 296 25.54 10.75 10.28
C LEU A 296 25.27 11.98 11.17
N LYS A 297 25.16 11.78 12.48
CA LYS A 297 24.69 12.79 13.44
C LYS A 297 23.30 13.34 13.07
N PHE A 298 22.46 12.50 12.54
CA PHE A 298 21.08 12.83 12.20
C PHE A 298 20.13 12.47 13.36
N ASN A 299 18.96 13.12 13.36
CA ASN A 299 17.87 12.72 14.25
C ASN A 299 17.41 11.28 13.91
N ALA A 300 17.16 10.46 14.94
CA ALA A 300 16.74 9.08 14.79
C ALA A 300 15.47 8.93 13.92
N LEU A 301 14.45 9.78 14.15
CA LEU A 301 13.20 9.76 13.37
C LEU A 301 13.46 10.02 11.87
N LYS A 302 14.39 10.93 11.57
CA LYS A 302 14.79 11.26 10.21
C LYS A 302 15.40 10.05 9.50
N VAL A 303 16.23 9.30 10.20
CA VAL A 303 16.84 8.07 9.65
C VAL A 303 15.83 6.96 9.52
N GLU A 304 14.94 6.76 10.49
CA GLU A 304 13.84 5.78 10.38
C GLU A 304 12.90 6.08 9.19
N ASN A 305 12.58 7.35 8.94
CA ASN A 305 11.83 7.77 7.75
C ASN A 305 12.56 7.38 6.46
N ALA A 306 13.87 7.64 6.40
CA ALA A 306 14.69 7.27 5.25
C ALA A 306 14.73 5.75 5.05
N TYR A 307 14.84 4.95 6.11
CA TYR A 307 14.76 3.49 6.05
C TYR A 307 13.42 3.01 5.47
N CYS A 308 12.30 3.56 5.94
CA CYS A 308 10.98 3.21 5.44
C CYS A 308 10.86 3.53 3.94
N TRP A 309 11.34 4.69 3.51
CA TRP A 309 11.37 5.08 2.10
C TRP A 309 12.24 4.13 1.26
N LEU A 310 13.44 3.81 1.73
CA LEU A 310 14.37 2.92 1.06
C LEU A 310 13.82 1.48 0.95
N LEU A 311 13.14 1.00 2.00
CA LEU A 311 12.40 -0.27 1.99
C LEU A 311 11.27 -0.25 0.96
N LYS A 312 10.44 0.81 0.98
CA LYS A 312 9.30 0.97 0.08
C LYS A 312 9.72 0.90 -1.39
N TYR A 313 10.86 1.46 -1.74
CA TYR A 313 11.34 1.51 -3.13
C TYR A 313 12.39 0.44 -3.46
N GLY A 314 12.65 -0.49 -2.55
CA GLY A 314 13.48 -1.66 -2.80
C GLY A 314 14.98 -1.39 -2.89
N PHE A 315 15.47 -0.30 -2.29
CA PHE A 315 16.91 -0.02 -2.18
C PHE A 315 17.57 -0.79 -1.04
N ILE A 316 16.79 -1.13 -0.02
CA ILE A 316 17.23 -1.97 1.11
C ILE A 316 16.20 -3.06 1.37
N ALA A 317 16.62 -4.11 2.06
CA ALA A 317 15.74 -5.18 2.55
C ALA A 317 16.03 -5.46 4.02
N ARG A 318 15.02 -5.94 4.74
CA ARG A 318 15.16 -6.41 6.12
C ARG A 318 16.05 -7.65 6.16
N VAL A 319 16.89 -7.77 7.18
CA VAL A 319 17.73 -8.95 7.46
C VAL A 319 17.02 -9.87 8.40
#